data_2bbb95a4f3f34bd9b5b3926015ce68b2
#
_entry.id   2bbb95a4f3f34bd9b5b3926015ce68b2
#
_cell.length_a   1.000
_cell.length_b   1.000
_cell.length_c   1.000
_cell.angle_alpha   90.00
_cell.angle_beta   90.00
_cell.angle_gamma   90.00
#
_symmetry.space_group_name_H-M   'P 1'
#
loop_
_entity.id
_entity.type
_entity.pdbx_description
1 polymer ?
#
loop_
_entity_poly.entity_id
_entity_poly.type
_entity_poly.pdbx_seq_one_letter_code
_entity_poly.pdbx_strand_id
1 'polypeptide(L)'
;QWVRSDGRDLPAWLIAGGADATAEAMLGLAAATEAGDARSRQALQTYGEGVAAMATDPAKGWPFGAVLPWTGSLGFWHAWGAAAPEALARAGALLRRREWTAAAVADAGTFTPQVLATGGPHNAWAPLPAEAQIAYGAHGRVAAAVQAASVGGEGLRVLAGLAAGWFFGANTAGIPVYDPATGVTFDGVETDGRVNRNSGAESTIHGLLTMLLLDANRDIARIATSITGLSSFSGLRVIDAEGARLSAGCVVVRPEGGAWTGEGNLSGGAYVRVPAGESVEFDVTEPDGILHGLVWRQAADAGEAVWEVFRGRRRLWSTRTPAGGTGERGLTEADGMLVPQLLGGELPAEAVTVRCTSTGDLRLDALVIQPAVANAVYSTTSGAAVLYANGTRRDQRVAALARGAGRAYEADGSQRGQAVGGGKVRVRGGGFTITQ
;
A
#
# COMPACT_ATOMS: atom_id res chain seq x y z
N GLN A 1 -2.80 25.33 -11.65
CA GLN A 1 -1.46 25.68 -11.15
C GLN A 1 -0.82 24.43 -10.52
N TRP A 2 0.43 24.16 -10.86
CA TRP A 2 1.25 23.12 -10.24
C TRP A 2 2.06 23.70 -9.08
N VAL A 3 2.29 22.87 -8.07
CA VAL A 3 3.12 23.18 -6.91
C VAL A 3 4.22 22.12 -6.83
N ARG A 4 5.47 22.57 -6.75
CA ARG A 4 6.62 21.68 -6.59
C ARG A 4 6.77 21.29 -5.13
N SER A 5 6.88 19.99 -4.84
CA SER A 5 7.17 19.48 -3.52
C SER A 5 7.95 18.19 -3.60
N ASP A 6 9.06 18.10 -2.87
CA ASP A 6 9.96 16.96 -2.79
C ASP A 6 10.29 16.32 -4.15
N GLY A 7 10.61 17.18 -5.13
CA GLY A 7 10.93 16.77 -6.49
C GLY A 7 9.76 16.37 -7.37
N ARG A 8 8.51 16.47 -6.88
CA ARG A 8 7.27 16.20 -7.62
C ARG A 8 6.49 17.46 -7.92
N ASP A 9 5.86 17.53 -9.08
CA ASP A 9 4.86 18.52 -9.40
C ASP A 9 3.50 18.01 -8.99
N LEU A 10 2.85 18.71 -8.06
CA LEU A 10 1.56 18.33 -7.48
C LEU A 10 0.47 19.30 -7.95
N PRO A 11 -0.76 18.81 -8.21
CA PRO A 11 -1.87 19.63 -8.67
C PRO A 11 -2.44 20.48 -7.53
N ALA A 12 -2.52 21.80 -7.70
CA ALA A 12 -3.10 22.71 -6.71
C ALA A 12 -4.61 22.96 -6.91
N TRP A 13 -5.27 22.20 -7.80
CA TRP A 13 -6.68 22.38 -8.12
C TRP A 13 -7.57 21.20 -7.73
N LEU A 14 -7.03 20.20 -7.06
CA LEU A 14 -7.86 19.12 -6.52
C LEU A 14 -8.80 19.66 -5.45
N ILE A 15 -9.98 19.09 -5.37
CA ILE A 15 -10.99 19.45 -4.35
C ILE A 15 -10.39 19.20 -2.97
N ALA A 16 -10.34 20.25 -2.14
CA ALA A 16 -9.68 20.21 -0.83
C ALA A 16 -8.22 19.70 -0.83
N GLY A 17 -7.52 19.79 -1.97
CA GLY A 17 -6.16 19.25 -2.13
C GLY A 17 -6.10 17.73 -2.22
N GLY A 18 -7.26 17.03 -2.25
CA GLY A 18 -7.36 15.59 -2.17
C GLY A 18 -7.73 14.90 -3.48
N ALA A 19 -7.11 13.74 -3.72
CA ALA A 19 -7.53 12.83 -4.77
C ALA A 19 -8.85 12.13 -4.42
N ASP A 20 -9.20 12.04 -3.15
CA ASP A 20 -10.42 11.44 -2.61
C ASP A 20 -11.68 12.15 -3.10
N ALA A 21 -11.98 13.36 -2.62
CA ALA A 21 -13.14 14.14 -3.03
C ALA A 21 -13.17 14.42 -4.53
N THR A 22 -11.98 14.58 -5.15
CA THR A 22 -11.86 14.76 -6.59
C THR A 22 -12.25 13.50 -7.35
N ALA A 23 -11.85 12.31 -6.89
CA ALA A 23 -12.21 11.05 -7.51
C ALA A 23 -13.71 10.77 -7.42
N GLU A 24 -14.33 11.04 -6.28
CA GLU A 24 -15.79 10.94 -6.13
C GLU A 24 -16.52 11.85 -7.13
N ALA A 25 -16.07 13.10 -7.26
CA ALA A 25 -16.61 14.01 -8.28
C ALA A 25 -16.37 13.47 -9.70
N MET A 26 -15.22 12.85 -9.97
CA MET A 26 -14.90 12.27 -11.29
C MET A 26 -15.85 11.12 -11.67
N LEU A 27 -16.28 10.30 -10.72
CA LEU A 27 -17.26 9.22 -10.98
C LEU A 27 -18.59 9.78 -11.47
N GLY A 28 -19.09 10.86 -10.84
CA GLY A 28 -20.27 11.57 -11.30
C GLY A 28 -20.09 12.27 -12.66
N LEU A 29 -18.94 12.93 -12.85
CA LEU A 29 -18.59 13.59 -14.13
C LEU A 29 -18.43 12.58 -15.27
N ALA A 30 -17.93 11.38 -15.00
CA ALA A 30 -17.84 10.32 -15.99
C ALA A 30 -19.22 9.87 -16.44
N ALA A 31 -20.17 9.66 -15.51
CA ALA A 31 -21.54 9.31 -15.85
C ALA A 31 -22.24 10.41 -16.67
N ALA A 32 -22.08 11.68 -16.30
CA ALA A 32 -22.63 12.80 -17.06
C ALA A 32 -21.98 12.94 -18.46
N THR A 33 -20.68 12.68 -18.56
CA THR A 33 -19.97 12.67 -19.85
C THR A 33 -20.46 11.54 -20.77
N GLU A 34 -20.71 10.36 -20.23
CA GLU A 34 -21.32 9.22 -20.95
C GLU A 34 -22.73 9.58 -21.45
N ALA A 35 -23.47 10.39 -20.68
CA ALA A 35 -24.77 10.93 -21.08
C ALA A 35 -24.68 12.09 -22.10
N GLY A 36 -23.46 12.50 -22.48
CA GLY A 36 -23.25 13.51 -23.54
C GLY A 36 -23.00 14.95 -23.06
N ASP A 37 -22.82 15.18 -21.73
CA ASP A 37 -22.53 16.53 -21.22
C ASP A 37 -21.07 16.95 -21.49
N ALA A 38 -20.89 17.93 -22.35
CA ALA A 38 -19.59 18.45 -22.76
C ALA A 38 -18.85 19.20 -21.62
N ARG A 39 -19.59 19.84 -20.71
CA ARG A 39 -18.97 20.56 -19.57
C ARG A 39 -18.39 19.56 -18.58
N SER A 40 -19.14 18.49 -18.28
CA SER A 40 -18.64 17.39 -17.45
C SER A 40 -17.42 16.73 -18.04
N ARG A 41 -17.34 16.57 -19.37
CA ARG A 41 -16.18 16.04 -20.06
C ARG A 41 -14.92 16.90 -19.84
N GLN A 42 -15.04 18.23 -19.93
CA GLN A 42 -13.92 19.14 -19.69
C GLN A 42 -13.46 19.11 -18.23
N ALA A 43 -14.39 19.13 -17.27
CA ALA A 43 -14.09 19.03 -15.85
C ALA A 43 -13.42 17.68 -15.52
N LEU A 44 -13.95 16.58 -16.07
CA LEU A 44 -13.39 15.23 -15.91
C LEU A 44 -11.93 15.16 -16.41
N GLN A 45 -11.63 15.81 -17.53
CA GLN A 45 -10.25 15.88 -18.05
C GLN A 45 -9.33 16.62 -17.08
N THR A 46 -9.73 17.77 -16.57
CA THR A 46 -8.94 18.58 -15.64
C THR A 46 -8.67 17.84 -14.33
N TYR A 47 -9.70 17.24 -13.75
CA TYR A 47 -9.55 16.48 -12.50
C TYR A 47 -8.75 15.19 -12.69
N GLY A 48 -8.96 14.47 -13.79
CA GLY A 48 -8.22 13.28 -14.11
C GLY A 48 -6.72 13.51 -14.28
N GLU A 49 -6.30 14.65 -14.88
CA GLU A 49 -4.89 15.04 -14.94
C GLU A 49 -4.30 15.23 -13.53
N GLY A 50 -5.05 15.86 -12.63
CA GLY A 50 -4.61 16.06 -11.26
C GLY A 50 -4.53 14.77 -10.46
N VAL A 51 -5.58 13.95 -10.51
CA VAL A 51 -5.58 12.66 -9.76
C VAL A 51 -4.52 11.71 -10.30
N ALA A 52 -4.30 11.65 -11.63
CA ALA A 52 -3.24 10.84 -12.23
C ALA A 52 -1.83 11.27 -11.78
N ALA A 53 -1.61 12.57 -11.54
CA ALA A 53 -0.34 13.08 -11.03
C ALA A 53 -0.05 12.64 -9.58
N MET A 54 -1.07 12.19 -8.84
CA MET A 54 -0.90 11.62 -7.49
C MET A 54 -0.47 10.16 -7.51
N ALA A 55 -0.47 9.48 -8.66
CA ALA A 55 0.00 8.10 -8.80
C ALA A 55 1.50 7.99 -8.51
N THR A 56 1.89 6.91 -7.84
CA THR A 56 3.29 6.63 -7.52
C THR A 56 3.89 5.62 -8.51
N ASP A 57 5.22 5.59 -8.58
CA ASP A 57 5.94 4.63 -9.43
C ASP A 57 6.13 3.30 -8.66
N PRO A 58 5.49 2.19 -9.10
CA PRO A 58 5.63 0.91 -8.41
C PRO A 58 7.07 0.39 -8.37
N ALA A 59 7.93 0.87 -9.27
CA ALA A 59 9.33 0.49 -9.33
C ALA A 59 10.18 1.09 -8.19
N LYS A 60 9.64 2.05 -7.45
CA LYS A 60 10.32 2.71 -6.32
C LYS A 60 10.01 2.08 -4.95
N GLY A 61 9.31 0.94 -4.93
CA GLY A 61 8.86 0.31 -3.69
C GLY A 61 7.63 1.01 -3.10
N TRP A 62 7.57 1.14 -1.78
CA TRP A 62 6.43 1.78 -1.12
C TRP A 62 6.12 3.17 -1.74
N PRO A 63 4.88 3.53 -1.98
CA PRO A 63 3.63 2.79 -1.78
C PRO A 63 3.17 1.96 -3.00
N PHE A 64 4.07 1.30 -3.67
CA PHE A 64 3.83 0.23 -4.65
C PHE A 64 2.88 0.58 -5.80
N GLY A 65 2.93 1.79 -6.32
CA GLY A 65 2.06 2.24 -7.41
C GLY A 65 0.69 2.77 -6.96
N ALA A 66 0.45 2.93 -5.67
CA ALA A 66 -0.77 3.53 -5.16
C ALA A 66 -0.98 4.96 -5.65
N VAL A 67 -2.22 5.38 -5.79
CA VAL A 67 -2.58 6.79 -5.93
C VAL A 67 -2.64 7.40 -4.54
N LEU A 68 -1.79 8.40 -4.27
CA LEU A 68 -1.77 9.09 -2.98
C LEU A 68 -3.05 9.92 -2.79
N PRO A 69 -3.62 9.94 -1.59
CA PRO A 69 -4.93 10.55 -1.36
C PRO A 69 -4.88 12.07 -1.27
N TRP A 70 -3.73 12.67 -0.94
CA TRP A 70 -3.67 14.07 -0.59
C TRP A 70 -2.36 14.75 -1.01
N THR A 71 -2.45 15.95 -1.56
CA THR A 71 -1.27 16.75 -1.97
C THR A 71 -0.47 17.28 -0.79
N GLY A 72 -1.05 17.30 0.40
CA GLY A 72 -0.38 17.70 1.64
C GLY A 72 0.58 16.65 2.19
N SER A 73 0.54 15.39 1.70
CA SER A 73 1.41 14.33 2.16
C SER A 73 1.87 13.43 1.01
N LEU A 74 3.17 13.18 0.95
CA LEU A 74 3.78 12.21 0.03
C LEU A 74 4.23 10.93 0.75
N GLY A 75 4.19 10.92 2.08
CA GLY A 75 4.56 9.80 2.93
C GLY A 75 3.40 8.95 3.45
N PHE A 76 2.18 9.24 3.03
CA PHE A 76 0.97 8.69 3.63
C PHE A 76 -0.01 8.21 2.55
N TRP A 77 -0.50 6.99 2.70
CA TRP A 77 -1.66 6.50 1.96
C TRP A 77 -2.82 6.24 2.93
N HIS A 78 -4.03 6.67 2.57
CA HIS A 78 -5.25 6.44 3.33
C HIS A 78 -6.37 6.01 2.41
N ALA A 79 -7.28 5.19 2.90
CA ALA A 79 -8.41 4.69 2.15
C ALA A 79 -9.39 5.80 1.68
N TRP A 80 -9.26 7.02 2.18
CA TRP A 80 -9.95 8.18 1.58
C TRP A 80 -9.71 8.28 0.07
N GLY A 81 -8.48 7.98 -0.40
CA GLY A 81 -8.16 7.96 -1.82
C GLY A 81 -8.56 6.68 -2.54
N ALA A 82 -9.29 5.77 -1.91
CA ALA A 82 -9.61 4.46 -2.48
C ALA A 82 -10.47 4.53 -3.75
N ALA A 83 -11.25 5.58 -3.97
CA ALA A 83 -12.01 5.82 -5.19
C ALA A 83 -11.14 6.30 -6.37
N ALA A 84 -9.91 6.79 -6.12
CA ALA A 84 -9.07 7.36 -7.16
C ALA A 84 -8.72 6.39 -8.30
N PRO A 85 -8.29 5.14 -8.05
CA PRO A 85 -8.02 4.20 -9.14
C PRO A 85 -9.28 3.77 -9.89
N GLU A 86 -10.44 3.66 -9.24
CA GLU A 86 -11.71 3.42 -9.91
C GLU A 86 -12.04 4.55 -10.89
N ALA A 87 -11.98 5.79 -10.41
CA ALA A 87 -12.26 6.98 -11.21
C ALA A 87 -11.28 7.13 -12.38
N LEU A 88 -9.98 6.87 -12.16
CA LEU A 88 -8.97 6.91 -13.21
C LEU A 88 -9.18 5.81 -14.27
N ALA A 89 -9.56 4.61 -13.89
CA ALA A 89 -9.83 3.54 -14.85
C ALA A 89 -11.03 3.90 -15.75
N ARG A 90 -12.14 4.36 -15.15
CA ARG A 90 -13.35 4.74 -15.88
C ARG A 90 -13.14 5.96 -16.77
N ALA A 91 -12.59 7.04 -16.21
CA ALA A 91 -12.31 8.27 -16.95
C ALA A 91 -11.26 8.04 -18.05
N GLY A 92 -10.22 7.26 -17.75
CA GLY A 92 -9.16 6.91 -18.70
C GLY A 92 -9.67 6.11 -19.88
N ALA A 93 -10.56 5.14 -19.66
CA ALA A 93 -11.25 4.42 -20.75
C ALA A 93 -12.13 5.36 -21.60
N LEU A 94 -12.96 6.16 -20.94
CA LEU A 94 -13.90 7.08 -21.59
C LEU A 94 -13.20 8.18 -22.41
N LEU A 95 -12.12 8.74 -21.91
CA LEU A 95 -11.35 9.81 -22.54
C LEU A 95 -10.14 9.31 -23.34
N ARG A 96 -9.92 7.99 -23.41
CA ARG A 96 -8.78 7.34 -24.08
C ARG A 96 -7.41 7.80 -23.55
N ARG A 97 -7.29 7.94 -22.22
CA ARG A 97 -6.08 8.38 -21.53
C ARG A 97 -5.36 7.16 -20.95
N ARG A 98 -4.38 6.64 -21.71
CA ARG A 98 -3.66 5.42 -21.32
C ARG A 98 -2.88 5.54 -20.02
N GLU A 99 -2.30 6.69 -19.74
CA GLU A 99 -1.59 7.00 -18.53
C GLU A 99 -2.49 6.90 -17.27
N TRP A 100 -3.79 7.25 -17.39
CA TRP A 100 -4.74 7.13 -16.28
C TRP A 100 -5.15 5.68 -16.02
N THR A 101 -5.42 4.95 -17.11
CA THR A 101 -5.70 3.51 -16.97
C THR A 101 -4.50 2.76 -16.45
N ALA A 102 -3.28 3.11 -16.84
CA ALA A 102 -2.05 2.52 -16.32
C ALA A 102 -1.86 2.79 -14.81
N ALA A 103 -2.15 4.02 -14.34
CA ALA A 103 -2.10 4.36 -12.92
C ALA A 103 -3.11 3.54 -12.10
N ALA A 104 -4.35 3.42 -12.59
CA ALA A 104 -5.39 2.61 -11.95
C ALA A 104 -5.03 1.13 -11.87
N VAL A 105 -4.47 0.60 -12.95
CA VAL A 105 -4.03 -0.80 -13.04
C VAL A 105 -2.83 -1.05 -12.13
N ALA A 106 -1.88 -0.12 -12.02
CA ALA A 106 -0.76 -0.21 -11.10
C ALA A 106 -1.22 -0.25 -9.64
N ASP A 107 -2.13 0.64 -9.24
CA ASP A 107 -2.73 0.61 -7.90
C ASP A 107 -3.42 -0.73 -7.61
N ALA A 108 -4.25 -1.21 -8.52
CA ALA A 108 -4.98 -2.47 -8.34
C ALA A 108 -4.07 -3.70 -8.38
N GLY A 109 -3.04 -3.74 -9.21
CA GLY A 109 -2.23 -4.94 -9.47
C GLY A 109 -0.89 -5.01 -8.76
N THR A 110 -0.39 -3.88 -8.20
CA THR A 110 0.84 -3.86 -7.41
C THR A 110 0.61 -3.46 -5.96
N PHE A 111 -0.16 -2.40 -5.70
CA PHE A 111 -0.45 -1.97 -4.33
C PHE A 111 -1.46 -2.89 -3.62
N THR A 112 -2.61 -3.20 -4.24
CA THR A 112 -3.62 -4.04 -3.60
C THR A 112 -3.08 -5.41 -3.16
N PRO A 113 -2.28 -6.17 -3.95
CA PRO A 113 -1.68 -7.41 -3.47
C PRO A 113 -0.80 -7.24 -2.23
N GLN A 114 -0.04 -6.14 -2.12
CA GLN A 114 0.79 -5.86 -0.95
C GLN A 114 -0.08 -5.56 0.28
N VAL A 115 -1.15 -4.77 0.11
CA VAL A 115 -2.13 -4.50 1.18
C VAL A 115 -2.76 -5.78 1.70
N LEU A 116 -3.23 -6.65 0.80
CA LEU A 116 -3.85 -7.93 1.19
C LEU A 116 -2.84 -8.85 1.90
N ALA A 117 -1.58 -8.84 1.46
CA ALA A 117 -0.51 -9.64 2.06
C ALA A 117 -0.02 -9.11 3.43
N THR A 118 -0.47 -7.92 3.86
CA THR A 118 -0.21 -7.38 5.21
C THR A 118 -1.36 -7.58 6.19
N GLY A 119 -2.34 -8.41 5.85
CA GLY A 119 -3.46 -8.76 6.73
C GLY A 119 -4.82 -8.20 6.30
N GLY A 120 -4.89 -7.48 5.19
CA GLY A 120 -6.14 -7.00 4.61
C GLY A 120 -6.16 -5.52 4.28
N PRO A 121 -7.33 -4.98 3.94
CA PRO A 121 -7.47 -3.60 3.49
C PRO A 121 -7.42 -2.63 4.69
N HIS A 122 -6.23 -2.37 5.22
CA HIS A 122 -6.02 -1.36 6.26
C HIS A 122 -6.53 0.01 5.80
N ASN A 123 -7.11 0.77 6.73
CA ASN A 123 -7.65 2.09 6.44
C ASN A 123 -6.56 3.13 6.15
N ALA A 124 -5.38 2.97 6.74
CA ALA A 124 -4.23 3.78 6.43
C ALA A 124 -2.94 2.97 6.37
N TRP A 125 -2.00 3.44 5.56
CA TRP A 125 -0.65 2.93 5.48
C TRP A 125 0.33 4.12 5.53
N ALA A 126 0.70 4.50 6.75
CA ALA A 126 1.45 5.73 7.03
C ALA A 126 2.72 5.48 7.86
N PRO A 127 3.76 5.05 7.26
CA PRO A 127 4.02 4.12 6.15
C PRO A 127 3.84 2.66 6.53
N LEU A 128 3.35 2.38 7.72
CA LEU A 128 3.12 1.04 8.24
C LEU A 128 1.62 0.77 8.34
N PRO A 129 1.17 -0.47 8.06
CA PRO A 129 -0.24 -0.85 8.19
C PRO A 129 -0.60 -1.01 9.68
N ALA A 130 -0.83 0.10 10.38
CA ALA A 130 -1.11 0.12 11.81
C ALA A 130 -2.55 0.52 12.16
N GLU A 131 -3.38 0.77 11.15
CA GLU A 131 -4.73 1.26 11.32
C GLU A 131 -5.78 0.15 11.22
N ALA A 132 -6.95 0.39 11.81
CA ALA A 132 -8.10 -0.48 11.68
C ALA A 132 -8.47 -0.73 10.21
N GLN A 133 -9.11 -1.85 9.94
CA GLN A 133 -9.73 -2.15 8.65
C GLN A 133 -11.20 -1.74 8.72
N ILE A 134 -11.65 -0.88 7.82
CA ILE A 134 -13.03 -0.39 7.81
C ILE A 134 -13.77 -0.74 6.51
N ALA A 135 -15.08 -0.86 6.58
CA ALA A 135 -15.92 -1.27 5.45
C ALA A 135 -15.75 -0.36 4.22
N TYR A 136 -15.62 0.94 4.43
CA TYR A 136 -15.33 1.92 3.39
C TYR A 136 -14.03 1.60 2.63
N GLY A 137 -12.93 1.39 3.35
CA GLY A 137 -11.62 1.08 2.73
C GLY A 137 -11.62 -0.26 2.01
N ALA A 138 -12.31 -1.27 2.57
CA ALA A 138 -12.47 -2.58 1.92
C ALA A 138 -13.26 -2.46 0.61
N HIS A 139 -14.39 -1.73 0.61
CA HIS A 139 -15.16 -1.43 -0.60
C HIS A 139 -14.29 -0.77 -1.67
N GLY A 140 -13.52 0.25 -1.31
CA GLY A 140 -12.67 0.96 -2.25
C GLY A 140 -11.64 0.06 -2.96
N ARG A 141 -11.06 -0.93 -2.26
CA ARG A 141 -10.17 -1.93 -2.90
C ARG A 141 -10.93 -2.85 -3.86
N VAL A 142 -12.15 -3.25 -3.53
CA VAL A 142 -12.99 -4.06 -4.42
C VAL A 142 -13.36 -3.27 -5.68
N ALA A 143 -13.89 -2.06 -5.54
CA ALA A 143 -14.31 -1.20 -6.65
C ALA A 143 -13.14 -0.85 -7.58
N ALA A 144 -11.99 -0.49 -6.99
CA ALA A 144 -10.75 -0.23 -7.73
C ALA A 144 -10.33 -1.43 -8.58
N ALA A 145 -10.30 -2.63 -8.01
CA ALA A 145 -9.88 -3.84 -8.73
C ALA A 145 -10.90 -4.27 -9.80
N VAL A 146 -12.21 -4.13 -9.54
CA VAL A 146 -13.27 -4.40 -10.51
C VAL A 146 -13.15 -3.47 -11.71
N GLN A 147 -13.00 -2.18 -11.45
CA GLN A 147 -12.94 -1.18 -12.54
C GLN A 147 -11.61 -1.26 -13.29
N ALA A 148 -10.49 -1.46 -12.59
CA ALA A 148 -9.18 -1.66 -13.23
C ALA A 148 -9.18 -2.91 -14.14
N ALA A 149 -9.90 -3.97 -13.77
CA ALA A 149 -10.03 -5.17 -14.60
C ALA A 149 -10.75 -4.93 -15.94
N SER A 150 -11.52 -3.87 -16.07
CA SER A 150 -12.16 -3.48 -17.35
C SER A 150 -11.16 -2.94 -18.39
N VAL A 151 -9.98 -2.49 -17.91
CA VAL A 151 -8.92 -1.90 -18.74
C VAL A 151 -7.58 -2.65 -18.62
N GLY A 152 -7.50 -3.60 -17.70
CA GLY A 152 -6.35 -4.49 -17.45
C GLY A 152 -6.69 -5.96 -17.67
N GLY A 153 -5.98 -6.85 -16.96
CA GLY A 153 -6.14 -8.29 -17.11
C GLY A 153 -7.11 -8.95 -16.12
N GLU A 154 -7.50 -10.18 -16.40
CA GLU A 154 -8.46 -10.96 -15.58
C GLU A 154 -8.00 -11.23 -14.15
N GLY A 155 -6.68 -11.23 -13.89
CA GLY A 155 -6.13 -11.40 -12.54
C GLY A 155 -6.63 -10.36 -11.56
N LEU A 156 -6.96 -9.14 -12.01
CA LEU A 156 -7.51 -8.08 -11.17
C LEU A 156 -8.91 -8.45 -10.65
N ARG A 157 -9.70 -9.23 -11.42
CA ARG A 157 -11.00 -9.76 -10.94
C ARG A 157 -10.81 -10.74 -9.77
N VAL A 158 -9.73 -11.54 -9.84
CA VAL A 158 -9.42 -12.47 -8.73
C VAL A 158 -9.01 -11.67 -7.48
N LEU A 159 -8.21 -10.61 -7.62
CA LEU A 159 -7.89 -9.71 -6.51
C LEU A 159 -9.13 -9.03 -5.91
N ALA A 160 -10.07 -8.60 -6.77
CA ALA A 160 -11.35 -8.05 -6.31
C ALA A 160 -12.12 -9.06 -5.44
N GLY A 161 -12.13 -10.33 -5.83
CA GLY A 161 -12.74 -11.40 -5.05
C GLY A 161 -12.06 -11.64 -3.70
N LEU A 162 -10.72 -11.64 -3.68
CA LEU A 162 -9.95 -11.76 -2.43
C LEU A 162 -10.22 -10.56 -1.50
N ALA A 163 -10.22 -9.34 -2.03
CA ALA A 163 -10.54 -8.14 -1.26
C ALA A 163 -11.98 -8.17 -0.72
N ALA A 164 -12.95 -8.57 -1.55
CA ALA A 164 -14.35 -8.69 -1.12
C ALA A 164 -14.56 -9.80 -0.08
N GLY A 165 -13.71 -10.81 -0.04
CA GLY A 165 -13.69 -11.85 0.99
C GLY A 165 -13.61 -11.28 2.41
N TRP A 166 -13.08 -10.05 2.57
CA TRP A 166 -13.03 -9.34 3.84
C TRP A 166 -14.40 -9.25 4.53
N PHE A 167 -15.45 -8.99 3.75
CA PHE A 167 -16.83 -8.92 4.27
C PHE A 167 -17.35 -10.27 4.78
N PHE A 168 -16.78 -11.37 4.31
CA PHE A 168 -17.19 -12.75 4.61
C PHE A 168 -16.24 -13.48 5.57
N GLY A 169 -15.26 -12.76 6.17
CA GLY A 169 -14.36 -13.30 7.19
C GLY A 169 -12.90 -13.40 6.78
N ALA A 170 -12.51 -13.03 5.55
CA ALA A 170 -11.11 -12.90 5.16
C ALA A 170 -10.47 -11.63 5.74
N ASN A 171 -10.55 -11.45 7.04
CA ASN A 171 -10.04 -10.32 7.78
C ASN A 171 -9.27 -10.81 9.03
N THR A 172 -8.61 -9.91 9.74
CA THR A 172 -7.82 -10.24 10.93
C THR A 172 -8.63 -10.73 12.12
N ALA A 173 -9.94 -10.49 12.14
CA ALA A 173 -10.87 -11.06 13.14
C ALA A 173 -11.30 -12.50 12.81
N GLY A 174 -11.16 -12.94 11.56
CA GLY A 174 -11.56 -14.26 11.10
C GLY A 174 -13.08 -14.51 11.11
N ILE A 175 -13.90 -13.47 11.16
CA ILE A 175 -15.36 -13.57 11.17
C ILE A 175 -16.02 -12.62 10.17
N PRO A 176 -17.21 -12.96 9.63
CA PRO A 176 -17.96 -12.07 8.74
C PRO A 176 -18.29 -10.73 9.43
N VAL A 177 -18.17 -9.64 8.67
CA VAL A 177 -18.55 -8.29 9.08
C VAL A 177 -19.77 -7.78 8.31
N TYR A 178 -20.31 -8.57 7.41
CA TYR A 178 -21.56 -8.35 6.69
C TYR A 178 -22.54 -9.48 7.01
N ASP A 179 -23.76 -9.11 7.37
CA ASP A 179 -24.87 -10.06 7.58
C ASP A 179 -25.82 -10.03 6.39
N PRO A 180 -25.88 -11.08 5.56
CA PRO A 180 -26.73 -11.11 4.38
C PRO A 180 -28.23 -11.19 4.70
N ALA A 181 -28.61 -11.60 5.93
CA ALA A 181 -30.01 -11.69 6.32
C ALA A 181 -30.63 -10.32 6.65
N THR A 182 -29.82 -9.40 7.16
CA THR A 182 -30.27 -8.07 7.61
C THR A 182 -29.73 -6.94 6.76
N GLY A 183 -28.64 -7.17 5.99
CA GLY A 183 -27.90 -6.14 5.27
C GLY A 183 -26.98 -5.31 6.18
N VAL A 184 -26.90 -5.63 7.46
CA VAL A 184 -25.99 -4.94 8.41
C VAL A 184 -24.55 -5.18 8.03
N THR A 185 -23.79 -4.09 7.97
CA THR A 185 -22.33 -4.12 7.82
C THR A 185 -21.71 -3.49 9.05
N PHE A 186 -20.86 -4.23 9.77
CA PHE A 186 -20.13 -3.68 10.91
C PHE A 186 -19.08 -2.67 10.42
N ASP A 187 -18.74 -1.69 11.27
CA ASP A 187 -17.84 -0.59 10.90
C ASP A 187 -16.46 -1.09 10.52
N GLY A 188 -15.93 -2.10 11.22
CA GLY A 188 -14.61 -2.60 10.86
C GLY A 188 -14.03 -3.63 11.82
N VAL A 189 -12.75 -3.86 11.64
CA VAL A 189 -11.90 -4.72 12.47
C VAL A 189 -10.76 -3.87 13.01
N GLU A 190 -10.66 -3.78 14.33
CA GLU A 190 -9.63 -3.02 15.03
C GLU A 190 -8.24 -3.68 14.87
N THR A 191 -7.19 -2.93 15.18
CA THR A 191 -5.80 -3.42 15.07
C THR A 191 -5.51 -4.63 15.98
N ASP A 192 -6.26 -4.79 17.06
CA ASP A 192 -6.19 -5.94 17.98
C ASP A 192 -7.04 -7.14 17.55
N GLY A 193 -7.66 -7.09 16.37
CA GLY A 193 -8.52 -8.14 15.83
C GLY A 193 -9.96 -8.11 16.34
N ARG A 194 -10.35 -7.17 17.20
CA ARG A 194 -11.75 -7.03 17.61
C ARG A 194 -12.60 -6.45 16.48
N VAL A 195 -13.81 -6.97 16.32
CA VAL A 195 -14.80 -6.38 15.41
C VAL A 195 -15.48 -5.20 16.10
N ASN A 196 -15.43 -4.04 15.47
CA ASN A 196 -16.27 -2.90 15.80
C ASN A 196 -17.69 -3.17 15.27
N ARG A 197 -18.58 -3.56 16.17
CA ARG A 197 -19.95 -3.98 15.83
C ARG A 197 -20.93 -2.83 15.66
N ASN A 198 -20.47 -1.59 15.69
CA ASN A 198 -21.29 -0.48 15.22
C ASN A 198 -21.60 -0.68 13.74
N SER A 199 -22.68 -0.07 13.28
CA SER A 199 -23.10 -0.10 11.88
C SER A 199 -23.62 1.29 11.52
N GLY A 200 -22.68 2.17 11.18
CA GLY A 200 -23.01 3.53 10.76
C GLY A 200 -23.51 3.58 9.31
N ALA A 201 -23.95 4.76 8.90
CA ALA A 201 -24.40 4.98 7.51
C ALA A 201 -23.31 4.68 6.50
N GLU A 202 -22.06 5.09 6.78
CA GLU A 202 -20.89 4.86 5.91
C GLU A 202 -20.68 3.36 5.68
N SER A 203 -20.59 2.58 6.76
CA SER A 203 -20.35 1.14 6.68
C SER A 203 -21.46 0.39 5.96
N THR A 204 -22.72 0.77 6.24
CA THR A 204 -23.91 0.20 5.60
C THR A 204 -23.90 0.51 4.09
N ILE A 205 -23.66 1.76 3.70
CA ILE A 205 -23.61 2.17 2.29
C ILE A 205 -22.51 1.39 1.55
N HIS A 206 -21.29 1.37 2.07
CA HIS A 206 -20.16 0.73 1.37
C HIS A 206 -20.27 -0.80 1.37
N GLY A 207 -20.82 -1.40 2.41
CA GLY A 207 -21.19 -2.82 2.41
C GLY A 207 -22.19 -3.15 1.31
N LEU A 208 -23.29 -2.41 1.21
CA LEU A 208 -24.32 -2.62 0.19
C LEU A 208 -23.79 -2.34 -1.23
N LEU A 209 -22.98 -1.29 -1.43
CA LEU A 209 -22.33 -1.04 -2.72
C LEU A 209 -21.43 -2.20 -3.14
N THR A 210 -20.69 -2.80 -2.19
CA THR A 210 -19.91 -4.00 -2.46
C THR A 210 -20.81 -5.16 -2.88
N MET A 211 -21.93 -5.39 -2.18
CA MET A 211 -22.86 -6.47 -2.54
C MET A 211 -23.47 -6.25 -3.94
N LEU A 212 -23.78 -5.03 -4.32
CA LEU A 212 -24.23 -4.70 -5.69
C LEU A 212 -23.16 -4.97 -6.73
N LEU A 213 -21.89 -4.66 -6.45
CA LEU A 213 -20.79 -5.03 -7.33
C LEU A 213 -20.65 -6.56 -7.48
N LEU A 214 -20.82 -7.31 -6.39
CA LEU A 214 -20.77 -8.78 -6.42
C LEU A 214 -21.96 -9.35 -7.19
N ASP A 215 -23.15 -8.80 -7.06
CA ASP A 215 -24.33 -9.21 -7.82
C ASP A 215 -24.14 -9.01 -9.33
N ALA A 216 -23.51 -7.91 -9.71
CA ALA A 216 -23.17 -7.63 -11.11
C ALA A 216 -22.01 -8.48 -11.64
N ASN A 217 -21.18 -9.07 -10.75
CA ASN A 217 -19.94 -9.78 -11.09
C ASN A 217 -19.90 -11.17 -10.42
N ARG A 218 -20.65 -12.12 -10.94
CA ARG A 218 -20.85 -13.46 -10.35
C ARG A 218 -19.58 -14.30 -10.18
N ASP A 219 -18.57 -14.11 -11.01
CA ASP A 219 -17.27 -14.76 -10.89
C ASP A 219 -16.51 -14.23 -9.68
N ILE A 220 -16.52 -12.91 -9.46
CA ILE A 220 -15.92 -12.24 -8.28
C ILE A 220 -16.67 -12.68 -7.02
N ALA A 221 -18.01 -12.68 -7.05
CA ALA A 221 -18.85 -13.14 -5.94
C ALA A 221 -18.51 -14.57 -5.51
N ARG A 222 -18.31 -15.50 -6.47
CA ARG A 222 -17.94 -16.89 -6.18
C ARG A 222 -16.60 -16.98 -5.44
N ILE A 223 -15.62 -16.17 -5.82
CA ILE A 223 -14.33 -16.12 -5.13
C ILE A 223 -14.55 -15.59 -3.71
N ALA A 224 -15.18 -14.41 -3.56
CA ALA A 224 -15.40 -13.76 -2.27
C ALA A 224 -16.12 -14.67 -1.26
N THR A 225 -17.22 -15.31 -1.68
CA THR A 225 -18.04 -16.17 -0.82
C THR A 225 -17.45 -17.57 -0.60
N SER A 226 -16.45 -17.98 -1.39
CA SER A 226 -15.71 -19.22 -1.12
C SER A 226 -14.70 -19.10 0.01
N ILE A 227 -14.28 -17.88 0.34
CA ILE A 227 -13.29 -17.61 1.39
C ILE A 227 -13.99 -17.63 2.74
N THR A 228 -13.45 -18.41 3.68
CA THR A 228 -14.00 -18.58 5.03
C THR A 228 -13.13 -17.94 6.11
N GLY A 229 -11.94 -17.45 5.78
CA GLY A 229 -11.04 -16.79 6.72
C GLY A 229 -9.68 -16.44 6.13
N LEU A 230 -8.93 -15.59 6.83
CA LEU A 230 -7.52 -15.31 6.61
C LEU A 230 -6.72 -16.13 7.62
N SER A 231 -5.98 -17.15 7.13
CA SER A 231 -5.26 -18.10 8.00
C SER A 231 -3.90 -17.58 8.45
N SER A 232 -3.19 -16.91 7.54
CA SER A 232 -1.89 -16.27 7.84
C SER A 232 -1.54 -15.25 6.76
N PHE A 233 -0.62 -14.37 7.09
CA PHE A 233 -0.04 -13.43 6.13
C PHE A 233 1.40 -13.11 6.50
N SER A 234 2.20 -12.66 5.52
CA SER A 234 3.58 -12.24 5.69
C SER A 234 3.86 -11.08 4.74
N GLY A 235 3.79 -9.88 5.29
CA GLY A 235 4.03 -8.63 4.59
C GLY A 235 5.26 -7.89 5.13
N LEU A 236 5.16 -6.56 5.24
CA LEU A 236 6.23 -5.71 5.77
C LEU A 236 6.60 -6.08 7.22
N ARG A 237 7.89 -6.04 7.51
CA ARG A 237 8.43 -6.19 8.86
C ARG A 237 9.14 -4.90 9.26
N VAL A 238 9.11 -4.58 10.54
CA VAL A 238 9.68 -3.37 11.10
C VAL A 238 10.67 -3.71 12.19
N ILE A 239 11.77 -2.99 12.23
CA ILE A 239 12.71 -2.99 13.34
C ILE A 239 12.82 -1.54 13.81
N ASP A 240 12.25 -1.25 14.98
CA ASP A 240 12.24 0.09 15.56
C ASP A 240 13.66 0.54 15.91
N ALA A 241 13.97 1.81 15.61
CA ALA A 241 15.32 2.34 15.81
C ALA A 241 15.70 2.40 17.30
N GLU A 242 14.73 2.64 18.19
CA GLU A 242 14.99 2.65 19.63
C GLU A 242 15.33 1.28 20.22
N GLY A 243 15.02 0.21 19.52
CA GLY A 243 15.41 -1.17 19.86
C GLY A 243 16.75 -1.60 19.27
N ALA A 244 17.35 -0.79 18.40
CA ALA A 244 18.61 -1.09 17.73
C ALA A 244 19.83 -0.74 18.60
N ARG A 245 21.04 -1.06 18.11
CA ARG A 245 22.28 -0.63 18.78
C ARG A 245 22.58 0.84 18.42
N LEU A 246 22.61 1.69 19.45
CA LEU A 246 22.84 3.11 19.33
C LEU A 246 24.27 3.48 19.68
N SER A 247 24.91 4.37 18.91
CA SER A 247 26.14 5.03 19.34
C SER A 247 25.86 6.04 20.47
N ALA A 248 26.89 6.44 21.21
CA ALA A 248 26.73 7.14 22.49
C ALA A 248 26.04 8.50 22.40
N GLY A 249 26.09 9.18 21.27
CA GLY A 249 25.45 10.50 21.07
C GLY A 249 24.00 10.41 20.61
N CYS A 250 23.48 9.20 20.30
CA CYS A 250 22.08 9.03 19.93
C CYS A 250 21.13 9.17 21.11
N VAL A 251 19.94 9.70 20.87
CA VAL A 251 18.92 9.91 21.91
C VAL A 251 17.59 9.36 21.43
N VAL A 252 16.97 8.49 22.24
CA VAL A 252 15.58 8.03 22.00
C VAL A 252 14.63 9.16 22.44
N VAL A 253 13.76 9.59 21.55
CA VAL A 253 12.79 10.65 21.79
C VAL A 253 11.39 10.07 21.70
N ARG A 254 10.60 10.25 22.76
CA ARG A 254 9.17 9.99 22.79
C ARG A 254 8.43 11.33 22.82
N PRO A 255 7.77 11.73 21.71
CA PRO A 255 7.11 13.03 21.66
C PRO A 255 6.00 13.14 22.72
N GLU A 256 5.96 14.27 23.44
CA GLU A 256 4.93 14.53 24.46
C GLU A 256 3.50 14.53 23.88
N GLY A 257 3.35 14.94 22.61
CA GLY A 257 2.08 14.95 21.88
C GLY A 257 1.65 13.57 21.35
N GLY A 258 2.40 12.51 21.64
CA GLY A 258 2.16 11.16 21.13
C GLY A 258 2.91 10.83 19.84
N ALA A 259 2.57 9.71 19.23
CA ALA A 259 3.28 9.17 18.07
C ALA A 259 2.96 9.86 16.74
N TRP A 260 1.95 10.71 16.69
CA TRP A 260 1.49 11.36 15.45
C TRP A 260 2.44 12.48 14.99
N THR A 261 2.94 12.39 13.78
CA THR A 261 3.91 13.34 13.18
C THR A 261 3.24 14.45 12.34
N GLY A 262 1.91 14.56 12.36
CA GLY A 262 1.15 15.42 11.43
C GLY A 262 0.69 14.66 10.17
N GLU A 263 1.32 13.53 9.83
CA GLU A 263 1.00 12.72 8.66
C GLU A 263 0.86 11.22 8.96
N GLY A 264 1.67 10.69 9.86
CA GLY A 264 1.70 9.28 10.19
C GLY A 264 2.15 9.05 11.62
N ASN A 265 1.98 7.82 12.11
CA ASN A 265 2.44 7.45 13.44
C ASN A 265 3.87 6.93 13.41
N LEU A 266 4.69 7.39 14.35
CA LEU A 266 5.98 6.79 14.65
C LEU A 266 5.79 5.33 15.07
N SER A 267 6.60 4.43 14.53
CA SER A 267 6.63 3.04 14.96
C SER A 267 7.10 2.95 16.40
N GLY A 268 6.52 2.07 17.20
CA GLY A 268 6.84 1.99 18.63
C GLY A 268 6.57 3.26 19.45
N GLY A 269 6.03 4.31 18.84
CA GLY A 269 5.73 5.60 19.47
C GLY A 269 6.96 6.44 19.82
N ALA A 270 8.10 6.18 19.19
CA ALA A 270 9.36 6.87 19.43
C ALA A 270 10.17 7.04 18.15
N TYR A 271 11.19 7.86 18.18
CA TYR A 271 12.24 7.89 17.16
C TYR A 271 13.61 8.08 17.82
N VAL A 272 14.67 7.78 17.08
CA VAL A 272 16.04 8.07 17.51
C VAL A 272 16.54 9.33 16.83
N ARG A 273 16.94 10.33 17.62
CA ARG A 273 17.70 11.45 17.12
C ARG A 273 19.15 11.04 17.00
N VAL A 274 19.70 11.13 15.78
CA VAL A 274 21.06 10.71 15.42
C VAL A 274 21.85 11.94 14.97
N PRO A 275 22.68 12.53 15.84
CA PRO A 275 23.53 13.66 15.49
C PRO A 275 24.57 13.32 14.42
N ALA A 276 25.20 14.35 13.84
CA ALA A 276 26.26 14.18 12.86
C ALA A 276 27.39 13.28 13.37
N GLY A 277 27.75 12.27 12.60
CA GLY A 277 28.80 11.29 12.93
C GLY A 277 28.33 10.11 13.79
N GLU A 278 27.13 10.20 14.41
CA GLU A 278 26.56 9.12 15.19
C GLU A 278 25.81 8.10 14.31
N SER A 279 25.57 6.91 14.85
CA SER A 279 24.99 5.82 14.07
C SER A 279 24.04 4.93 14.87
N VAL A 280 23.14 4.28 14.12
CA VAL A 280 22.22 3.23 14.59
C VAL A 280 22.51 1.96 13.79
N GLU A 281 22.61 0.82 14.47
CA GLU A 281 22.85 -0.48 13.83
C GLU A 281 21.70 -1.44 14.11
N PHE A 282 21.14 -1.98 13.04
CA PHE A 282 20.07 -2.96 13.04
C PHE A 282 20.62 -4.36 12.71
N ASP A 283 20.27 -5.36 13.49
CA ASP A 283 20.53 -6.76 13.16
C ASP A 283 19.34 -7.36 12.43
N VAL A 284 19.55 -7.72 11.17
CA VAL A 284 18.54 -8.32 10.30
C VAL A 284 18.85 -9.80 10.16
N THR A 285 18.12 -10.64 10.90
CA THR A 285 18.36 -12.09 10.96
C THR A 285 17.75 -12.85 9.79
N GLU A 286 16.70 -12.29 9.19
CA GLU A 286 16.01 -12.85 8.04
C GLU A 286 15.98 -11.80 6.92
N PRO A 287 17.09 -11.60 6.20
CA PRO A 287 17.24 -10.49 5.27
C PRO A 287 16.66 -10.81 3.88
N ASP A 288 15.45 -11.35 3.82
CA ASP A 288 14.76 -11.54 2.54
C ASP A 288 14.02 -10.26 2.12
N GLY A 289 14.45 -9.64 1.03
CA GLY A 289 13.70 -8.54 0.41
C GLY A 289 14.46 -7.24 0.21
N ILE A 290 13.73 -6.14 0.32
CA ILE A 290 14.14 -4.78 0.06
C ILE A 290 14.07 -3.97 1.35
N LEU A 291 15.08 -3.13 1.59
CA LEU A 291 15.13 -2.26 2.76
C LEU A 291 14.61 -0.86 2.47
N HIS A 292 13.85 -0.33 3.41
CA HIS A 292 13.48 1.07 3.48
C HIS A 292 13.89 1.64 4.84
N GLY A 293 14.58 2.78 4.83
CA GLY A 293 14.81 3.55 6.04
C GLY A 293 13.60 4.44 6.31
N LEU A 294 13.00 4.34 7.47
CA LEU A 294 11.88 5.16 7.87
C LEU A 294 12.38 6.40 8.61
N VAL A 295 12.33 7.54 7.95
CA VAL A 295 12.92 8.79 8.43
C VAL A 295 11.82 9.86 8.55
N TRP A 296 11.75 10.50 9.70
CA TRP A 296 10.91 11.67 9.89
C TRP A 296 11.65 12.91 9.40
N ARG A 297 11.40 13.27 8.15
CA ARG A 297 12.01 14.40 7.47
C ARG A 297 11.25 15.69 7.77
N GLN A 298 11.91 16.67 8.32
CA GLN A 298 11.36 18.01 8.52
C GLN A 298 11.78 18.95 7.37
N ALA A 299 11.13 20.13 7.31
CA ALA A 299 11.40 21.13 6.28
C ALA A 299 12.85 21.67 6.31
N ALA A 300 13.46 21.74 7.50
CA ALA A 300 14.86 22.12 7.64
C ALA A 300 15.78 21.04 7.05
N ASP A 301 16.87 21.49 6.42
CA ASP A 301 17.93 20.57 6.00
C ASP A 301 18.59 19.93 7.23
N ALA A 302 18.58 18.61 7.27
CA ALA A 302 19.19 17.81 8.33
C ALA A 302 20.36 16.97 7.81
N GLY A 303 20.85 17.27 6.61
CA GLY A 303 21.91 16.50 5.96
C GLY A 303 21.39 15.18 5.37
N GLU A 304 22.21 14.14 5.44
CA GLU A 304 21.94 12.84 4.85
C GLU A 304 22.03 11.71 5.88
N ALA A 305 21.26 10.66 5.65
CA ALA A 305 21.45 9.35 6.26
C ALA A 305 22.30 8.48 5.34
N VAL A 306 23.45 8.03 5.82
CA VAL A 306 24.36 7.11 5.12
C VAL A 306 24.08 5.69 5.58
N TRP A 307 23.56 4.89 4.68
CA TRP A 307 23.19 3.50 4.94
C TRP A 307 24.26 2.56 4.42
N GLU A 308 24.66 1.61 5.24
CA GLU A 308 25.63 0.58 4.90
C GLU A 308 25.12 -0.79 5.33
N VAL A 309 25.23 -1.77 4.46
CA VAL A 309 24.86 -3.16 4.78
C VAL A 309 26.10 -4.02 4.86
N PHE A 310 26.22 -4.78 5.95
CA PHE A 310 27.37 -5.62 6.24
C PHE A 310 26.95 -7.08 6.43
N ARG A 311 27.80 -7.99 5.94
CA ARG A 311 27.82 -9.39 6.33
C ARG A 311 29.08 -9.65 7.14
N GLY A 312 28.92 -9.76 8.46
CA GLY A 312 30.05 -9.72 9.37
C GLY A 312 30.83 -8.41 9.24
N ARG A 313 32.12 -8.49 8.88
CA ARG A 313 32.96 -7.28 8.68
C ARG A 313 32.97 -6.77 7.24
N ARG A 314 32.39 -7.48 6.28
CA ARG A 314 32.39 -7.12 4.87
C ARG A 314 31.20 -6.24 4.55
N ARG A 315 31.46 -5.00 4.10
CA ARG A 315 30.41 -4.14 3.53
C ARG A 315 29.99 -4.68 2.17
N LEU A 316 28.68 -4.90 2.00
CA LEU A 316 28.07 -5.38 0.76
C LEU A 316 27.78 -4.24 -0.18
N TRP A 317 27.12 -3.19 0.34
CA TRP A 317 26.81 -1.97 -0.40
C TRP A 317 26.53 -0.80 0.55
N SER A 318 26.42 0.40 -0.02
CA SER A 318 26.01 1.60 0.71
C SER A 318 25.16 2.50 -0.19
N THR A 319 24.31 3.31 0.45
CA THR A 319 23.49 4.34 -0.21
C THR A 319 23.31 5.54 0.70
N ARG A 320 22.80 6.64 0.15
CA ARG A 320 22.51 7.86 0.91
C ARG A 320 21.08 8.28 0.65
N THR A 321 20.42 8.78 1.68
CA THR A 321 19.08 9.33 1.58
C THR A 321 19.01 10.66 2.35
N PRO A 322 18.13 11.61 1.95
CA PRO A 322 17.99 12.86 2.67
C PRO A 322 17.45 12.63 4.08
N ALA A 323 17.99 13.33 5.07
CA ALA A 323 17.52 13.30 6.45
C ALA A 323 16.50 14.41 6.78
N GLY A 324 16.45 15.45 5.95
CA GLY A 324 15.52 16.57 6.05
C GLY A 324 15.20 17.14 4.68
N GLY A 325 14.72 18.38 4.63
CA GLY A 325 14.44 19.09 3.39
C GLY A 325 13.30 18.47 2.60
N THR A 326 12.05 18.70 3.00
CA THR A 326 10.86 18.10 2.37
C THR A 326 10.47 18.77 1.06
N GLY A 327 11.39 19.53 0.42
CA GLY A 327 11.20 20.17 -0.85
C GLY A 327 11.09 21.68 -0.80
N GLU A 328 10.89 22.31 -1.96
CA GLU A 328 10.83 23.77 -2.13
C GLU A 328 9.64 24.40 -1.36
N ARG A 329 8.60 23.60 -1.16
CA ARG A 329 7.42 23.98 -0.37
C ARG A 329 7.12 22.81 0.56
N GLY A 330 7.35 22.98 1.85
CA GLY A 330 6.88 22.04 2.86
C GLY A 330 5.36 21.91 2.77
N LEU A 331 4.87 20.70 2.69
CA LEU A 331 3.43 20.42 2.64
C LEU A 331 2.87 20.24 4.03
N THR A 332 3.66 19.67 4.91
CA THR A 332 3.43 19.61 6.34
C THR A 332 4.34 20.63 6.99
N GLU A 333 3.81 21.68 7.51
CA GLU A 333 4.56 22.86 7.99
C GLU A 333 5.65 22.49 8.99
N ALA A 334 5.29 22.40 10.27
CA ALA A 334 6.27 22.22 11.33
C ALA A 334 6.70 20.76 11.54
N ASP A 335 5.80 19.81 11.27
CA ASP A 335 6.00 18.42 11.70
C ASP A 335 6.81 17.59 10.69
N GLY A 336 6.72 17.90 9.40
CA GLY A 336 7.45 17.20 8.35
C GLY A 336 6.78 15.90 7.91
N MET A 337 7.48 15.08 7.12
CA MET A 337 6.98 13.84 6.55
C MET A 337 7.70 12.62 7.10
N LEU A 338 6.96 11.61 7.52
CA LEU A 338 7.49 10.30 7.86
C LEU A 338 7.60 9.48 6.56
N VAL A 339 8.81 9.34 6.02
CA VAL A 339 9.02 8.84 4.67
C VAL A 339 9.79 7.52 4.67
N PRO A 340 9.22 6.44 4.10
CA PRO A 340 9.98 5.23 3.81
C PRO A 340 10.87 5.46 2.58
N GLN A 341 12.15 5.53 2.82
CA GLN A 341 13.15 5.79 1.79
C GLN A 341 13.75 4.47 1.30
N LEU A 342 13.54 4.13 0.04
CA LEU A 342 14.12 2.94 -0.58
C LEU A 342 15.65 2.99 -0.51
N LEU A 343 16.25 2.00 0.13
CA LEU A 343 17.72 1.94 0.27
C LEU A 343 18.40 1.26 -0.91
N GLY A 344 17.65 0.51 -1.70
CA GLY A 344 18.20 -0.26 -2.83
C GLY A 344 19.00 -1.48 -2.35
N GLY A 345 19.69 -2.11 -3.31
CA GLY A 345 20.49 -3.30 -3.05
C GLY A 345 19.66 -4.56 -2.78
N GLU A 346 20.19 -5.71 -3.19
CA GLU A 346 19.61 -7.01 -2.84
C GLU A 346 20.23 -7.49 -1.52
N LEU A 347 19.40 -7.96 -0.61
CA LEU A 347 19.85 -8.59 0.61
C LEU A 347 20.29 -10.04 0.32
N PRO A 348 21.40 -10.50 0.92
CA PRO A 348 21.75 -11.92 0.87
C PRO A 348 20.77 -12.73 1.74
N ALA A 349 20.77 -14.05 1.58
CA ALA A 349 19.93 -14.94 2.41
C ALA A 349 20.44 -15.06 3.85
N GLU A 350 21.69 -14.67 4.12
CA GLU A 350 22.28 -14.74 5.46
C GLU A 350 22.06 -13.44 6.23
N ALA A 351 22.07 -13.53 7.56
CA ALA A 351 21.95 -12.39 8.46
C ALA A 351 22.92 -11.24 8.11
N VAL A 352 22.43 -10.01 8.18
CA VAL A 352 23.21 -8.80 7.93
C VAL A 352 23.05 -7.81 9.06
N THR A 353 24.01 -6.89 9.17
CA THR A 353 23.88 -5.67 9.98
C THR A 353 23.67 -4.49 9.01
N VAL A 354 22.66 -3.69 9.29
CA VAL A 354 22.39 -2.43 8.57
C VAL A 354 22.76 -1.28 9.48
N ARG A 355 23.75 -0.47 9.08
CA ARG A 355 24.17 0.73 9.81
C ARG A 355 23.63 1.97 9.11
N CYS A 356 23.04 2.85 9.89
CA CYS A 356 22.65 4.19 9.47
C CYS A 356 23.51 5.23 10.20
N THR A 357 24.30 6.01 9.49
CA THR A 357 25.13 7.10 10.06
C THR A 357 24.59 8.43 9.56
N SER A 358 24.42 9.39 10.45
CA SER A 358 23.95 10.73 10.12
C SER A 358 25.10 11.66 9.72
N THR A 359 24.88 12.53 8.72
CA THR A 359 25.79 13.66 8.43
C THR A 359 25.30 14.98 9.05
N GLY A 360 24.11 14.98 9.68
CA GLY A 360 23.49 16.17 10.28
C GLY A 360 22.65 15.82 11.50
N ASP A 361 21.38 16.20 11.53
CA ASP A 361 20.43 15.92 12.61
C ASP A 361 19.30 14.99 12.08
N LEU A 362 19.57 13.70 12.03
CA LEU A 362 18.64 12.70 11.53
C LEU A 362 17.63 12.31 12.62
N ARG A 363 16.37 12.14 12.24
CA ARG A 363 15.30 11.56 13.06
C ARG A 363 14.91 10.23 12.43
N LEU A 364 15.43 9.16 13.00
CA LEU A 364 15.25 7.80 12.49
C LEU A 364 14.17 7.09 13.30
N ASP A 365 13.12 6.65 12.62
CA ASP A 365 12.02 5.93 13.23
C ASP A 365 12.27 4.42 13.21
N ALA A 366 12.49 3.85 12.03
CA ALA A 366 12.63 2.40 11.90
C ALA A 366 13.40 1.99 10.64
N LEU A 367 13.80 0.72 10.61
CA LEU A 367 14.15 0.00 9.39
C LEU A 367 12.97 -0.88 8.98
N VAL A 368 12.46 -0.68 7.77
CA VAL A 368 11.37 -1.47 7.21
C VAL A 368 11.92 -2.47 6.21
N ILE A 369 11.55 -3.73 6.36
CA ILE A 369 11.91 -4.84 5.49
C ILE A 369 10.69 -5.24 4.69
N GLN A 370 10.70 -4.97 3.39
CA GLN A 370 9.70 -5.45 2.45
C GLN A 370 10.15 -6.82 1.93
N PRO A 371 9.44 -7.92 2.18
CA PRO A 371 9.81 -9.22 1.65
C PRO A 371 9.82 -9.20 0.13
N ALA A 372 10.72 -9.96 -0.51
CA ALA A 372 10.74 -10.10 -1.96
C ALA A 372 9.39 -10.61 -2.48
N VAL A 373 8.78 -11.55 -1.76
CA VAL A 373 7.43 -12.04 -2.02
C VAL A 373 6.63 -12.04 -0.73
N ALA A 374 5.72 -11.10 -0.60
CA ALA A 374 4.71 -11.10 0.46
C ALA A 374 3.61 -12.13 0.15
N ASN A 375 2.91 -12.63 1.17
CA ASN A 375 1.85 -13.61 0.97
C ASN A 375 0.69 -13.47 1.95
N ALA A 376 -0.50 -13.93 1.51
CA ALA A 376 -1.67 -14.16 2.35
C ALA A 376 -2.27 -15.52 2.05
N VAL A 377 -2.56 -16.29 3.10
CA VAL A 377 -3.18 -17.62 3.01
C VAL A 377 -4.62 -17.52 3.48
N TYR A 378 -5.53 -17.85 2.59
CA TYR A 378 -6.96 -17.85 2.85
C TYR A 378 -7.49 -19.28 3.00
N SER A 379 -8.27 -19.52 4.04
CA SER A 379 -9.12 -20.71 4.12
C SER A 379 -10.28 -20.56 3.14
N THR A 380 -10.62 -21.64 2.43
CA THR A 380 -11.74 -21.66 1.50
C THR A 380 -12.61 -22.88 1.73
N THR A 381 -13.82 -22.88 1.19
CA THR A 381 -14.74 -24.03 1.25
C THR A 381 -14.18 -25.31 0.63
N SER A 382 -13.15 -25.22 -0.20
CA SER A 382 -12.51 -26.35 -0.89
C SER A 382 -11.06 -26.62 -0.47
N GLY A 383 -10.54 -25.88 0.51
CA GLY A 383 -9.14 -26.01 0.98
C GLY A 383 -8.51 -24.66 1.29
N ALA A 384 -7.44 -24.31 0.61
CA ALA A 384 -6.76 -23.03 0.79
C ALA A 384 -6.46 -22.33 -0.53
N ALA A 385 -6.56 -21.01 -0.54
CA ALA A 385 -6.05 -20.15 -1.59
C ALA A 385 -4.88 -19.32 -1.04
N VAL A 386 -3.84 -19.11 -1.84
CA VAL A 386 -2.69 -18.30 -1.43
C VAL A 386 -2.43 -17.22 -2.47
N LEU A 387 -2.40 -15.98 -2.01
CA LEU A 387 -1.89 -14.83 -2.74
C LEU A 387 -0.38 -14.69 -2.47
N TYR A 388 0.42 -14.58 -3.50
CA TYR A 388 1.84 -14.21 -3.46
C TYR A 388 2.01 -12.90 -4.22
N ALA A 389 2.54 -11.87 -3.58
CA ALA A 389 2.77 -10.55 -4.15
C ALA A 389 4.27 -10.27 -4.24
N ASN A 390 4.79 -10.07 -5.45
CA ASN A 390 6.22 -9.81 -5.66
C ASN A 390 6.48 -8.30 -5.69
N GLY A 391 7.15 -7.80 -4.66
CA GLY A 391 7.55 -6.39 -4.56
C GLY A 391 8.85 -6.05 -5.30
N THR A 392 9.50 -7.03 -5.95
CA THR A 392 10.74 -6.83 -6.70
C THR A 392 10.49 -6.73 -8.21
N ARG A 393 11.47 -6.28 -8.96
CA ARG A 393 11.38 -6.23 -10.45
C ARG A 393 11.71 -7.55 -11.13
N ARG A 394 12.23 -8.54 -10.41
CA ARG A 394 12.66 -9.84 -10.96
C ARG A 394 11.64 -10.91 -10.59
N ASP A 395 11.49 -11.89 -11.50
CA ASP A 395 10.72 -13.09 -11.19
C ASP A 395 11.32 -13.80 -9.97
N GLN A 396 10.46 -14.19 -9.04
CA GLN A 396 10.83 -14.93 -7.83
C GLN A 396 10.30 -16.37 -7.90
N ARG A 397 10.96 -17.27 -7.16
CA ARG A 397 10.49 -18.64 -6.93
C ARG A 397 10.54 -18.94 -5.45
N VAL A 398 9.38 -19.10 -4.85
CA VAL A 398 9.22 -19.37 -3.42
C VAL A 398 8.64 -20.75 -3.18
N ALA A 399 8.77 -21.28 -1.96
CA ALA A 399 8.10 -22.51 -1.58
C ALA A 399 6.57 -22.36 -1.68
N ALA A 400 5.89 -23.41 -2.13
CA ALA A 400 4.43 -23.41 -2.14
C ALA A 400 3.90 -23.57 -0.72
N LEU A 401 3.05 -22.64 -0.27
CA LEU A 401 2.41 -22.67 1.05
C LEU A 401 1.16 -23.56 1.08
N ALA A 402 0.59 -23.88 -0.08
CA ALA A 402 -0.50 -24.83 -0.22
C ALA A 402 -0.28 -25.70 -1.48
N ARG A 403 -0.87 -26.91 -1.46
CA ARG A 403 -0.92 -27.77 -2.66
C ARG A 403 -2.04 -27.30 -3.56
N GLY A 404 -1.81 -27.23 -4.86
CA GLY A 404 -2.84 -26.85 -5.83
C GLY A 404 -2.27 -26.33 -7.13
N ALA A 405 -3.16 -25.98 -8.05
CA ALA A 405 -2.80 -25.27 -9.26
C ALA A 405 -2.59 -23.78 -8.96
N GLY A 406 -1.75 -23.11 -9.74
CA GLY A 406 -1.50 -21.70 -9.58
C GLY A 406 -1.44 -20.95 -10.89
N ARG A 407 -1.90 -19.72 -10.89
CA ARG A 407 -1.86 -18.79 -12.02
C ARG A 407 -0.98 -17.60 -11.68
N ALA A 408 0.02 -17.36 -12.53
CA ALA A 408 0.87 -16.18 -12.42
C ALA A 408 0.30 -15.05 -13.26
N TYR A 409 0.35 -13.85 -12.72
CA TYR A 409 -0.12 -12.62 -13.34
C TYR A 409 0.98 -11.56 -13.35
N GLU A 410 1.02 -10.77 -14.41
CA GLU A 410 1.77 -9.51 -14.43
C GLU A 410 1.07 -8.46 -13.54
N ALA A 411 1.73 -7.34 -13.32
CA ALA A 411 1.18 -6.20 -12.56
C ALA A 411 -0.15 -5.67 -13.14
N ASP A 412 -0.36 -5.81 -14.44
CA ASP A 412 -1.61 -5.41 -15.11
C ASP A 412 -2.73 -6.44 -15.01
N GLY A 413 -2.52 -7.56 -14.29
CA GLY A 413 -3.47 -8.65 -14.16
C GLY A 413 -3.52 -9.61 -15.36
N SER A 414 -2.68 -9.42 -16.39
CA SER A 414 -2.61 -10.36 -17.52
C SER A 414 -1.98 -11.69 -17.07
N GLN A 415 -2.65 -12.80 -17.42
CA GLN A 415 -2.18 -14.14 -17.05
C GLN A 415 -0.95 -14.55 -17.86
N ARG A 416 0.05 -15.14 -17.20
CA ARG A 416 1.31 -15.62 -17.78
C ARG A 416 1.61 -17.08 -17.46
N GLY A 417 0.65 -17.94 -17.69
CA GLY A 417 0.81 -19.40 -17.61
C GLY A 417 0.66 -19.97 -16.21
N GLN A 418 1.03 -21.24 -16.06
CA GLN A 418 1.00 -21.96 -14.78
C GLN A 418 2.16 -21.53 -13.90
N ALA A 419 1.88 -21.39 -12.61
CA ALA A 419 2.82 -20.87 -11.63
C ALA A 419 3.47 -21.94 -10.76
N VAL A 420 2.87 -23.13 -10.62
CA VAL A 420 3.32 -24.16 -9.65
C VAL A 420 4.07 -25.28 -10.38
N GLY A 421 5.24 -25.63 -9.84
CA GLY A 421 6.03 -26.76 -10.32
C GLY A 421 7.11 -27.16 -9.31
N GLY A 422 7.23 -28.48 -9.04
CA GLY A 422 8.25 -29.00 -8.11
C GLY A 422 8.18 -28.45 -6.68
N GLY A 423 6.97 -28.21 -6.15
CA GLY A 423 6.78 -27.63 -4.81
C GLY A 423 7.12 -26.16 -4.69
N LYS A 424 7.36 -25.47 -5.81
CA LYS A 424 7.66 -24.04 -5.85
C LYS A 424 6.63 -23.27 -6.66
N VAL A 425 6.44 -22.01 -6.28
CA VAL A 425 5.57 -21.05 -6.95
C VAL A 425 6.43 -19.99 -7.62
N ARG A 426 6.16 -19.72 -8.90
CA ARG A 426 6.76 -18.60 -9.63
C ARG A 426 5.87 -17.37 -9.47
N VAL A 427 6.47 -16.25 -9.07
CA VAL A 427 5.81 -14.95 -8.95
C VAL A 427 6.53 -13.95 -9.84
N ARG A 428 5.81 -13.35 -10.77
CA ARG A 428 6.37 -12.40 -11.75
C ARG A 428 6.84 -11.11 -11.05
N GLY A 429 7.92 -10.51 -11.59
CA GLY A 429 8.43 -9.24 -11.05
C GLY A 429 7.37 -8.14 -11.10
N GLY A 430 7.08 -7.50 -9.95
CA GLY A 430 6.02 -6.52 -9.79
C GLY A 430 4.60 -7.07 -9.91
N GLY A 431 4.44 -8.37 -10.16
CA GLY A 431 3.16 -9.03 -10.33
C GLY A 431 2.77 -9.89 -9.12
N PHE A 432 1.82 -10.77 -9.32
CA PHE A 432 1.29 -11.65 -8.27
C PHE A 432 0.97 -13.04 -8.80
N THR A 433 0.81 -13.98 -7.88
CA THR A 433 0.39 -15.35 -8.18
C THR A 433 -0.68 -15.77 -7.19
N ILE A 434 -1.68 -16.49 -7.67
CA ILE A 434 -2.72 -17.08 -6.83
C ILE A 434 -2.73 -18.58 -7.06
N THR A 435 -2.67 -19.35 -5.96
CA THR A 435 -2.80 -20.82 -5.95
C THR A 435 -4.10 -21.23 -5.25
N GLN A 436 -4.73 -22.27 -5.74
CA GLN A 436 -5.98 -22.82 -5.18
C GLN A 436 -5.97 -24.34 -5.27
#